data_194134252771ab733ada2dacf0bd01f4
#
_entry.id   194134252771ab733ada2dacf0bd01f4
#
_cell.length_a   1.000
_cell.length_b   1.000
_cell.length_c   1.000
_cell.angle_alpha   90.00
_cell.angle_beta   90.00
_cell.angle_gamma   90.00
#
_symmetry.space_group_name_H-M   'P 1'
#
loop_
_entity.id
_entity.type
_entity.pdbx_description
1 polymer ?
#
loop_
_entity_poly.entity_id
_entity_poly.type
_entity_poly.pdbx_seq_one_letter_code
_entity_poly.pdbx_strand_id
1 'polypeptide(L)'
;LDAVLSPLLFLAFPIPKVTFLPVLLLLLGLGDASKIGMIFLIVVFQAVVSLRDVFRTLDRRAFQAVRAFGGGRSDLLVHGIVPASLPALLSALRVSGGTAIAVLFIAESFATESGMGYFIMDAWSRVSYADMHCGILALALLGLALFALIDLAELLLCPWLKSRQNG
;
A
#
# COMPACT_ATOMS: atom_id res chain seq x y z
N LEU A 1 -21.18 5.92 9.90
CA LEU A 1 -20.24 5.49 8.86
C LEU A 1 -19.59 4.16 9.25
N ASP A 2 -19.08 4.00 10.47
CA ASP A 2 -18.42 2.76 10.92
C ASP A 2 -19.35 1.55 10.93
N ALA A 3 -20.64 1.74 11.24
CA ALA A 3 -21.64 0.67 11.24
C ALA A 3 -21.91 0.03 9.86
N VAL A 4 -21.66 0.76 8.78
CA VAL A 4 -21.79 0.27 7.40
C VAL A 4 -20.44 -0.17 6.83
N LEU A 5 -19.39 0.60 7.10
CA LEU A 5 -18.05 0.34 6.57
C LEU A 5 -17.45 -0.95 7.15
N SER A 6 -17.69 -1.23 8.43
CA SER A 6 -17.14 -2.41 9.10
C SER A 6 -17.60 -3.74 8.49
N PRO A 7 -18.90 -3.99 8.27
CA PRO A 7 -19.35 -5.22 7.63
C PRO A 7 -18.85 -5.35 6.18
N LEU A 8 -18.82 -4.25 5.43
CA LEU A 8 -18.32 -4.25 4.03
C LEU A 8 -16.84 -4.60 3.96
N LEU A 9 -16.01 -3.99 4.82
CA LEU A 9 -14.59 -4.31 4.89
C LEU A 9 -14.37 -5.75 5.34
N PHE A 10 -15.14 -6.22 6.32
CA PHE A 10 -15.05 -7.60 6.80
C PHE A 10 -15.38 -8.62 5.71
N LEU A 11 -16.41 -8.37 4.91
CA LEU A 11 -16.77 -9.22 3.77
C LEU A 11 -15.77 -9.13 2.62
N ALA A 12 -15.20 -7.95 2.37
CA ALA A 12 -14.25 -7.74 1.29
C ALA A 12 -12.81 -8.17 1.65
N PHE A 13 -12.49 -8.31 2.94
CA PHE A 13 -11.13 -8.64 3.40
C PHE A 13 -10.65 -10.01 2.89
N PRO A 14 -11.41 -11.13 3.03
CA PRO A 14 -10.98 -12.45 2.62
C PRO A 14 -10.94 -12.65 1.10
N ILE A 15 -11.50 -11.71 0.31
CA ILE A 15 -11.50 -11.84 -1.16
C ILE A 15 -10.08 -11.58 -1.68
N PRO A 16 -9.46 -12.55 -2.38
CA PRO A 16 -8.15 -12.33 -2.99
C PRO A 16 -8.26 -11.27 -4.09
N LYS A 17 -7.72 -10.07 -3.84
CA LYS A 17 -7.84 -8.95 -4.79
C LYS A 17 -7.26 -9.28 -6.17
N VAL A 18 -6.24 -10.16 -6.21
CA VAL A 18 -5.62 -10.65 -7.45
C VAL A 18 -6.64 -11.31 -8.42
N THR A 19 -7.72 -11.87 -7.90
CA THR A 19 -8.78 -12.46 -8.74
C THR A 19 -9.52 -11.45 -9.61
N PHE A 20 -9.40 -10.15 -9.33
CA PHE A 20 -9.95 -9.10 -10.17
C PHE A 20 -9.07 -8.77 -11.39
N LEU A 21 -7.86 -9.34 -11.48
CA LEU A 21 -6.96 -9.09 -12.61
C LEU A 21 -7.61 -9.38 -13.98
N PRO A 22 -8.28 -10.52 -14.22
CA PRO A 22 -8.96 -10.77 -15.50
C PRO A 22 -10.05 -9.73 -15.81
N VAL A 23 -10.78 -9.27 -14.80
CA VAL A 23 -11.81 -8.25 -14.97
C VAL A 23 -11.18 -6.91 -15.37
N LEU A 24 -10.08 -6.52 -14.72
CA LEU A 24 -9.35 -5.29 -15.06
C LEU A 24 -8.73 -5.37 -16.45
N LEU A 25 -8.22 -6.53 -16.85
CA LEU A 25 -7.71 -6.75 -18.23
C LEU A 25 -8.82 -6.61 -19.27
N LEU A 26 -10.02 -7.07 -18.97
CA LEU A 26 -11.19 -6.94 -19.85
C LEU A 26 -11.66 -5.48 -19.99
N LEU A 27 -11.65 -4.71 -18.88
CA LEU A 27 -12.14 -3.34 -18.83
C LEU A 27 -11.09 -2.31 -19.30
N LEU A 28 -9.83 -2.51 -18.95
CA LEU A 28 -8.73 -1.55 -19.17
C LEU A 28 -7.77 -1.98 -20.28
N GLY A 29 -7.93 -3.20 -20.79
CA GLY A 29 -7.06 -3.76 -21.82
C GLY A 29 -5.76 -4.39 -21.30
N LEU A 30 -5.02 -5.01 -22.23
CA LEU A 30 -3.71 -5.61 -21.99
C LEU A 30 -2.66 -4.49 -21.99
N GLY A 31 -2.36 -3.94 -20.83
CA GLY A 31 -1.37 -2.86 -20.73
C GLY A 31 -1.14 -2.40 -19.30
N ASP A 32 -0.45 -1.26 -19.16
CA ASP A 32 -0.09 -0.72 -17.84
C ASP A 32 -1.31 -0.25 -17.04
N ALA A 33 -2.40 0.15 -17.71
CA ALA A 33 -3.63 0.61 -17.04
C ALA A 33 -4.24 -0.48 -16.13
N SER A 34 -4.29 -1.72 -16.57
CA SER A 34 -4.81 -2.84 -15.77
C SER A 34 -3.90 -3.18 -14.59
N LYS A 35 -2.56 -3.11 -14.78
CA LYS A 35 -1.57 -3.31 -13.71
C LYS A 35 -1.68 -2.22 -12.65
N ILE A 36 -1.72 -0.95 -13.08
CA ILE A 36 -1.89 0.21 -12.19
C ILE A 36 -3.21 0.11 -11.45
N GLY A 37 -4.30 -0.21 -12.15
CA GLY A 37 -5.61 -0.40 -11.54
C GLY A 37 -5.62 -1.49 -10.46
N MET A 38 -4.92 -2.58 -10.70
CA MET A 38 -4.78 -3.68 -9.75
C MET A 38 -4.00 -3.28 -8.50
N ILE A 39 -2.84 -2.64 -8.68
CA ILE A 39 -2.01 -2.13 -7.57
C ILE A 39 -2.80 -1.09 -6.78
N PHE A 40 -3.45 -0.15 -7.46
CA PHE A 40 -4.29 0.87 -6.84
C PHE A 40 -5.38 0.27 -5.96
N LEU A 41 -6.10 -0.73 -6.45
CA LEU A 41 -7.16 -1.43 -5.70
C LEU A 41 -6.62 -2.04 -4.41
N ILE A 42 -5.44 -2.66 -4.44
CA ILE A 42 -4.81 -3.28 -3.27
C ILE A 42 -4.36 -2.22 -2.27
N VAL A 43 -3.65 -1.19 -2.75
CA VAL A 43 -3.11 -0.13 -1.89
C VAL A 43 -4.23 0.68 -1.23
N VAL A 44 -5.25 1.06 -1.99
CA VAL A 44 -6.40 1.82 -1.45
C VAL A 44 -7.16 1.00 -0.41
N PHE A 45 -7.41 -0.28 -0.68
CA PHE A 45 -8.08 -1.14 0.29
C PHE A 45 -7.30 -1.23 1.60
N GLN A 46 -6.00 -1.45 1.52
CA GLN A 46 -5.12 -1.53 2.70
C GLN A 46 -5.05 -0.19 3.45
N ALA A 47 -4.98 0.92 2.73
CA ALA A 47 -4.98 2.26 3.31
C ALA A 47 -6.29 2.55 4.07
N VAL A 48 -7.44 2.20 3.48
CA VAL A 48 -8.76 2.37 4.12
C VAL A 48 -8.87 1.57 5.40
N VAL A 49 -8.42 0.30 5.39
CA VAL A 49 -8.41 -0.54 6.60
C VAL A 49 -7.53 0.08 7.69
N SER A 50 -6.31 0.47 7.34
CA SER A 50 -5.37 1.07 8.30
C SER A 50 -5.87 2.39 8.87
N LEU A 51 -6.42 3.26 8.04
CA LEU A 51 -7.02 4.52 8.51
C LEU A 51 -8.19 4.27 9.45
N ARG A 52 -9.07 3.32 9.10
CA ARG A 52 -10.19 2.95 9.99
C ARG A 52 -9.69 2.49 11.36
N ASP A 53 -8.65 1.67 11.40
CA ASP A 53 -8.12 1.15 12.67
C ASP A 53 -7.48 2.28 13.49
N VAL A 54 -6.80 3.24 12.86
CA VAL A 54 -6.32 4.46 13.53
C VAL A 54 -7.48 5.25 14.12
N PHE A 55 -8.54 5.52 13.35
CA PHE A 55 -9.70 6.27 13.86
C PHE A 55 -10.39 5.58 15.04
N ARG A 56 -10.34 4.26 15.14
CA ARG A 56 -10.86 3.50 16.28
C ARG A 56 -9.99 3.61 17.52
N THR A 57 -8.69 3.72 17.35
CA THR A 57 -7.71 3.80 18.45
C THR A 57 -7.40 5.23 18.89
N LEU A 58 -7.85 6.23 18.11
CA LEU A 58 -7.67 7.65 18.47
C LEU A 58 -8.32 7.95 19.82
N ASP A 59 -7.48 8.37 20.78
CA ASP A 59 -7.94 8.72 22.13
C ASP A 59 -8.80 10.00 22.06
N ARG A 60 -10.02 9.89 22.59
CA ARG A 60 -10.92 11.05 22.77
C ARG A 60 -10.29 12.20 23.54
N ARG A 61 -9.30 11.92 24.38
CA ARG A 61 -8.56 12.93 25.15
C ARG A 61 -7.76 13.86 24.25
N ALA A 62 -7.18 13.35 23.14
CA ALA A 62 -6.50 14.20 22.16
C ALA A 62 -7.46 15.21 21.51
N PHE A 63 -8.69 14.80 21.22
CA PHE A 63 -9.73 15.68 20.72
C PHE A 63 -10.16 16.74 21.74
N GLN A 64 -10.25 16.35 23.02
CA GLN A 64 -10.61 17.26 24.10
C GLN A 64 -9.51 18.30 24.35
N ALA A 65 -8.24 17.90 24.28
CA ALA A 65 -7.12 18.82 24.44
C ALA A 65 -7.13 19.93 23.37
N VAL A 66 -7.26 19.58 22.08
CA VAL A 66 -7.34 20.57 21.00
C VAL A 66 -8.52 21.53 21.20
N ARG A 67 -9.67 21.03 21.62
CA ARG A 67 -10.86 21.86 21.91
C ARG A 67 -10.68 22.75 23.13
N ALA A 68 -10.00 22.28 24.18
CA ALA A 68 -9.73 23.06 25.37
C ALA A 68 -8.85 24.29 25.09
N PHE A 69 -7.98 24.21 24.09
CA PHE A 69 -7.18 25.33 23.57
C PHE A 69 -7.93 26.22 22.57
N GLY A 70 -9.26 26.05 22.39
CA GLY A 70 -10.08 26.86 21.49
C GLY A 70 -9.93 26.44 20.02
N GLY A 71 -9.30 25.30 19.74
CA GLY A 71 -9.09 24.80 18.38
C GLY A 71 -10.39 24.41 17.67
N GLY A 72 -10.51 24.81 16.41
CA GLY A 72 -11.62 24.46 15.54
C GLY A 72 -11.49 23.06 14.92
N ARG A 73 -12.40 22.75 13.99
CA ARG A 73 -12.36 21.45 13.24
C ARG A 73 -11.10 21.32 12.39
N SER A 74 -10.61 22.41 11.83
CA SER A 74 -9.38 22.46 11.02
C SER A 74 -8.15 22.13 11.87
N ASP A 75 -8.07 22.70 13.09
CA ASP A 75 -6.95 22.45 14.00
C ASP A 75 -6.94 21.01 14.48
N LEU A 76 -8.11 20.43 14.68
CA LEU A 76 -8.27 19.03 15.01
C LEU A 76 -7.78 18.10 13.89
N LEU A 77 -8.07 18.45 12.63
CA LEU A 77 -7.58 17.69 11.48
C LEU A 77 -6.06 17.80 11.35
N VAL A 78 -5.52 19.01 11.35
CA VAL A 78 -4.10 19.25 11.04
C VAL A 78 -3.19 18.84 12.21
N HIS A 79 -3.57 19.13 13.44
CA HIS A 79 -2.72 18.91 14.63
C HIS A 79 -3.06 17.63 15.41
N GLY A 80 -4.21 17.01 15.13
CA GLY A 80 -4.63 15.79 15.82
C GLY A 80 -4.66 14.57 14.88
N ILE A 81 -5.55 14.58 13.90
CA ILE A 81 -5.86 13.43 13.06
C ILE A 81 -4.73 13.11 12.09
N VAL A 82 -4.25 14.10 11.34
CA VAL A 82 -3.19 13.88 10.32
C VAL A 82 -1.90 13.35 10.97
N PRO A 83 -1.33 13.96 12.03
CA PRO A 83 -0.14 13.43 12.68
C PRO A 83 -0.32 12.04 13.29
N ALA A 84 -1.52 11.70 13.74
CA ALA A 84 -1.82 10.40 14.31
C ALA A 84 -2.02 9.32 13.24
N SER A 85 -2.57 9.67 12.07
CA SER A 85 -2.86 8.73 10.98
C SER A 85 -1.69 8.51 10.02
N LEU A 86 -0.80 9.49 9.88
CA LEU A 86 0.28 9.45 8.91
C LEU A 86 1.25 8.26 9.10
N PRO A 87 1.73 7.93 10.33
CA PRO A 87 2.58 6.75 10.53
C PRO A 87 1.90 5.44 10.15
N ALA A 88 0.63 5.30 10.51
CA ALA A 88 -0.14 4.10 10.18
C ALA A 88 -0.36 3.97 8.67
N LEU A 89 -0.58 5.09 7.98
CA LEU A 89 -0.71 5.10 6.52
C LEU A 89 0.60 4.69 5.85
N LEU A 90 1.73 5.21 6.30
CA LEU A 90 3.05 4.86 5.77
C LEU A 90 3.40 3.38 6.04
N SER A 91 3.06 2.88 7.23
CA SER A 91 3.17 1.45 7.55
C SER A 91 2.29 0.59 6.65
N ALA A 92 1.06 1.03 6.38
CA ALA A 92 0.16 0.36 5.44
C ALA A 92 0.73 0.35 4.01
N LEU A 93 1.31 1.46 3.56
CA LEU A 93 1.96 1.56 2.24
C LEU A 93 3.16 0.60 2.15
N ARG A 94 3.93 0.43 3.23
CA ARG A 94 5.04 -0.53 3.28
C ARG A 94 4.55 -1.97 3.09
N VAL A 95 3.53 -2.38 3.82
CA VAL A 95 2.93 -3.73 3.70
C VAL A 95 2.32 -3.92 2.31
N SER A 96 1.58 -2.92 1.82
CA SER A 96 0.97 -2.94 0.50
C SER A 96 2.00 -2.96 -0.62
N GLY A 97 3.15 -2.29 -0.44
CA GLY A 97 4.24 -2.25 -1.41
C GLY A 97 4.79 -3.63 -1.73
N GLY A 98 5.03 -4.45 -0.71
CA GLY A 98 5.45 -5.85 -0.90
C GLY A 98 4.41 -6.67 -1.66
N THR A 99 3.14 -6.53 -1.29
CA THR A 99 2.03 -7.20 -1.99
C THR A 99 1.89 -6.69 -3.43
N ALA A 100 2.06 -5.38 -3.65
CA ALA A 100 1.97 -4.77 -4.97
C ALA A 100 3.03 -5.31 -5.94
N ILE A 101 4.27 -5.51 -5.47
CA ILE A 101 5.36 -6.10 -6.27
C ILE A 101 5.03 -7.55 -6.65
N ALA A 102 4.51 -8.34 -5.71
CA ALA A 102 4.10 -9.71 -5.99
C ALA A 102 2.96 -9.77 -7.02
N VAL A 103 2.00 -8.86 -6.90
CA VAL A 103 0.87 -8.76 -7.83
C VAL A 103 1.31 -8.22 -9.19
N LEU A 104 2.26 -7.27 -9.23
CA LEU A 104 2.87 -6.79 -10.47
C LEU A 104 3.54 -7.95 -11.21
N PHE A 105 4.35 -8.76 -10.51
CA PHE A 105 4.96 -9.95 -11.08
C PHE A 105 3.92 -10.88 -11.69
N ILE A 106 2.83 -11.19 -10.97
CA ILE A 106 1.75 -12.05 -11.47
C ILE A 106 1.09 -11.42 -12.70
N ALA A 107 0.75 -10.12 -12.65
CA ALA A 107 0.11 -9.43 -13.76
C ALA A 107 0.99 -9.42 -15.02
N GLU A 108 2.29 -9.25 -14.86
CA GLU A 108 3.25 -9.27 -15.98
C GLU A 108 3.58 -10.68 -16.45
N SER A 109 3.34 -11.72 -15.66
CA SER A 109 3.56 -13.11 -16.07
C SER A 109 2.46 -13.64 -16.98
N PHE A 110 1.24 -13.12 -16.89
CA PHE A 110 0.09 -13.73 -17.57
C PHE A 110 -0.47 -12.92 -18.75
N ALA A 111 -0.19 -11.63 -18.85
CA ALA A 111 -0.99 -10.79 -19.73
C ALA A 111 -0.21 -9.66 -20.42
N THR A 112 1.10 -9.75 -20.54
CA THR A 112 1.91 -8.70 -21.19
C THR A 112 3.08 -9.29 -21.95
N GLU A 113 3.57 -8.53 -22.93
CA GLU A 113 4.79 -8.83 -23.67
C GLU A 113 5.98 -8.01 -23.15
N SER A 114 5.86 -7.40 -21.97
CA SER A 114 6.88 -6.53 -21.37
C SER A 114 6.77 -6.50 -19.85
N GLY A 115 7.86 -6.15 -19.20
CA GLY A 115 7.97 -6.06 -17.76
C GLY A 115 8.90 -7.11 -17.15
N MET A 116 9.22 -6.95 -15.86
CA MET A 116 10.14 -7.87 -15.17
C MET A 116 9.51 -9.25 -14.96
N GLY A 117 8.20 -9.33 -14.72
CA GLY A 117 7.49 -10.59 -14.62
C GLY A 117 7.51 -11.37 -15.94
N TYR A 118 7.26 -10.67 -17.06
CA TYR A 118 7.39 -11.26 -18.40
C TYR A 118 8.81 -11.75 -18.64
N PHE A 119 9.83 -10.94 -18.38
CA PHE A 119 11.23 -11.30 -18.57
C PHE A 119 11.62 -12.56 -17.79
N ILE A 120 11.21 -12.66 -16.53
CA ILE A 120 11.49 -13.83 -15.68
C ILE A 120 10.82 -15.09 -16.26
N MET A 121 9.54 -14.99 -16.68
CA MET A 121 8.79 -16.12 -17.22
C MET A 121 9.28 -16.54 -18.60
N ASP A 122 9.67 -15.59 -19.45
CA ASP A 122 10.28 -15.87 -20.75
C ASP A 122 11.66 -16.55 -20.58
N ALA A 123 12.50 -16.05 -19.69
CA ALA A 123 13.78 -16.68 -19.36
C ALA A 123 13.60 -18.11 -18.81
N TRP A 124 12.59 -18.31 -17.95
CA TRP A 124 12.23 -19.63 -17.46
C TRP A 124 11.79 -20.58 -18.58
N SER A 125 10.93 -20.12 -19.49
CA SER A 125 10.44 -20.92 -20.62
C SER A 125 11.55 -21.33 -21.58
N ARG A 126 12.58 -20.49 -21.72
CA ARG A 126 13.78 -20.75 -22.53
C ARG A 126 14.87 -21.54 -21.79
N VAL A 127 14.59 -21.95 -20.54
CA VAL A 127 15.55 -22.67 -19.67
C VAL A 127 16.84 -21.85 -19.40
N SER A 128 16.75 -20.51 -19.54
CA SER A 128 17.86 -19.60 -19.23
C SER A 128 17.83 -19.20 -17.75
N TYR A 129 18.30 -20.09 -16.89
CA TYR A 129 18.26 -19.86 -15.44
C TYR A 129 19.08 -18.66 -14.98
N ALA A 130 20.17 -18.32 -15.67
CA ALA A 130 20.97 -17.15 -15.35
C ALA A 130 20.16 -15.87 -15.51
N ASP A 131 19.49 -15.68 -16.66
CA ASP A 131 18.63 -14.52 -16.93
C ASP A 131 17.44 -14.48 -15.96
N MET A 132 16.83 -15.63 -15.68
CA MET A 132 15.74 -15.72 -14.72
C MET A 132 16.18 -15.19 -13.34
N HIS A 133 17.34 -15.63 -12.84
CA HIS A 133 17.84 -15.15 -11.56
C HIS A 133 18.21 -13.67 -11.59
N CYS A 134 18.76 -13.16 -12.68
CA CYS A 134 18.99 -11.73 -12.86
C CYS A 134 17.68 -10.93 -12.77
N GLY A 135 16.62 -11.40 -13.40
CA GLY A 135 15.29 -10.77 -13.31
C GLY A 135 14.72 -10.79 -11.88
N ILE A 136 14.85 -11.90 -11.17
CA ILE A 136 14.42 -12.02 -9.77
C ILE A 136 15.20 -11.03 -8.88
N LEU A 137 16.52 -10.94 -9.05
CA LEU A 137 17.35 -10.00 -8.31
C LEU A 137 16.98 -8.55 -8.61
N ALA A 138 16.73 -8.21 -9.87
CA ALA A 138 16.29 -6.87 -10.26
C ALA A 138 14.94 -6.51 -9.64
N LEU A 139 13.97 -7.44 -9.62
CA LEU A 139 12.69 -7.25 -8.97
C LEU A 139 12.84 -7.08 -7.44
N ALA A 140 13.73 -7.84 -6.81
CA ALA A 140 14.05 -7.70 -5.39
C ALA A 140 14.69 -6.34 -5.08
N LEU A 141 15.61 -5.86 -5.92
CA LEU A 141 16.21 -4.53 -5.77
C LEU A 141 15.18 -3.41 -5.94
N LEU A 142 14.23 -3.55 -6.86
CA LEU A 142 13.10 -2.63 -7.00
C LEU A 142 12.26 -2.60 -5.73
N GLY A 143 12.00 -3.75 -5.11
CA GLY A 143 11.31 -3.84 -3.83
C GLY A 143 12.04 -3.16 -2.70
N LEU A 144 13.34 -3.38 -2.59
CA LEU A 144 14.19 -2.72 -1.60
C LEU A 144 14.22 -1.20 -1.80
N ALA A 145 14.32 -0.74 -3.05
CA ALA A 145 14.28 0.68 -3.37
C ALA A 145 12.92 1.31 -2.97
N LEU A 146 11.81 0.63 -3.24
CA LEU A 146 10.50 1.09 -2.84
C LEU A 146 10.38 1.20 -1.32
N PHE A 147 10.86 0.20 -0.57
CA PHE A 147 10.86 0.24 0.89
C PHE A 147 11.74 1.36 1.44
N ALA A 148 12.94 1.55 0.87
CA ALA A 148 13.82 2.65 1.25
C ALA A 148 13.17 4.03 1.01
N LEU A 149 12.42 4.19 -0.09
CA LEU A 149 11.67 5.42 -0.36
C LEU A 149 10.55 5.65 0.67
N ILE A 150 9.82 4.61 1.06
CA ILE A 150 8.78 4.72 2.09
C ILE A 150 9.40 5.05 3.44
N ASP A 151 10.52 4.42 3.80
CA ASP A 151 11.26 4.71 5.04
C ASP A 151 11.77 6.14 5.07
N LEU A 152 12.31 6.62 3.95
CA LEU A 152 12.73 8.01 3.81
C LEU A 152 11.55 8.97 3.96
N ALA A 153 10.41 8.66 3.35
CA ALA A 153 9.18 9.44 3.50
C ALA A 153 8.72 9.45 4.96
N GLU A 154 8.79 8.33 5.67
CA GLU A 154 8.45 8.25 7.10
C GLU A 154 9.38 9.13 7.94
N LEU A 155 10.68 9.10 7.68
CA LEU A 155 11.67 9.94 8.37
C LEU A 155 11.44 11.43 8.17
N LEU A 156 11.01 11.83 6.98
CA LEU A 156 10.80 13.23 6.62
C LEU A 156 9.43 13.74 7.10
N LEU A 157 8.39 12.91 7.00
CA LEU A 157 7.02 13.30 7.27
C LEU A 157 6.60 13.07 8.73
N CYS A 158 7.31 12.19 9.48
CA CYS A 158 6.98 11.82 10.85
C CYS A 158 8.18 12.02 11.82
N PRO A 159 8.77 13.23 11.92
CA PRO A 159 9.95 13.46 12.77
C PRO A 159 9.68 13.20 14.26
N TRP A 160 8.41 13.29 14.69
CA TRP A 160 8.00 13.05 16.08
C TRP A 160 8.12 11.58 16.53
N LEU A 161 8.21 10.61 15.59
CA LEU A 161 8.40 9.20 15.95
C LEU A 161 9.79 8.92 16.52
N LYS A 162 10.83 9.61 16.05
CA LYS A 162 12.20 9.48 16.56
C LYS A 162 12.32 9.90 18.04
N SER A 163 11.54 10.88 18.47
CA SER A 163 11.54 11.37 19.85
C SER A 163 10.99 10.33 20.83
N ARG A 164 10.18 9.39 20.40
CA ARG A 164 9.55 8.35 21.22
C ARG A 164 10.43 7.11 21.43
N GLN A 165 11.43 6.89 20.58
CA GLN A 165 12.33 5.72 20.69
C GLN A 165 13.55 6.00 21.59
N ASN A 166 13.83 7.27 21.87
CA ASN A 166 15.00 7.69 22.69
C ASN A 166 14.62 8.12 24.12
N GLY A 167 13.44 7.90 24.60
CA GLY A 167 12.96 8.13 25.96
C GLY A 167 12.37 6.86 26.57
#